data_90ed6d171410598f88c8d587625cfb8c
#
_entry.id   90ed6d171410598f88c8d587625cfb8c
#
_cell.length_a   1.000
_cell.length_b   1.000
_cell.length_c   1.000
_cell.angle_alpha   90.00
_cell.angle_beta   90.00
_cell.angle_gamma   90.00
#
_symmetry.space_group_name_H-M   'P 1'
#
loop_
_entity.id
_entity.type
_entity.pdbx_description
1 polymer ?
#
loop_
_entity_poly.entity_id
_entity_poly.type
_entity_poly.pdbx_seq_one_letter_code
_entity_poly.pdbx_strand_id
1 'polypeptide(L)'
;MIKRELTDTIVIHCSATPATMDIGVDKIREWHVDDNGWDDVGYHHIITRDGTIEPARPEEMQGAHAPAVNHRSVAVCLIGGSDANGGWFNNFKDEQFVTLKALLLNLIEKYEIKKIIGHYQVDDKKECPSFKVPDWLVKEGLQDYIYKEDPQRIVTG
;
A
#
# COMPACT_ATOMS: atom_id res chain seq x y z
N MET A 1 -10.93 15.03 -8.28
CA MET A 1 -9.95 13.93 -8.49
C MET A 1 -9.50 13.90 -9.93
N ILE A 2 -8.28 13.46 -10.17
CA ILE A 2 -7.66 13.41 -11.49
C ILE A 2 -7.58 11.93 -11.93
N LYS A 3 -7.95 11.65 -13.18
CA LYS A 3 -7.79 10.32 -13.75
C LYS A 3 -6.31 10.04 -14.00
N ARG A 4 -5.84 8.84 -13.62
CA ARG A 4 -4.46 8.43 -13.85
C ARG A 4 -4.29 7.98 -15.30
N GLU A 5 -3.25 8.46 -15.97
CA GLU A 5 -2.98 8.13 -17.38
C GLU A 5 -2.05 6.92 -17.53
N LEU A 6 -1.17 6.71 -16.56
CA LEU A 6 -0.18 5.63 -16.57
C LEU A 6 -0.32 4.82 -15.29
N THR A 7 -0.25 3.47 -15.41
CA THR A 7 -0.22 2.59 -14.25
C THR A 7 0.87 1.54 -14.46
N ASP A 8 2.00 1.69 -13.79
CA ASP A 8 3.12 0.76 -13.87
C ASP A 8 3.69 0.37 -12.49
N THR A 9 3.11 0.90 -11.42
CA THR A 9 3.60 0.72 -10.05
C THR A 9 2.46 0.35 -9.13
N ILE A 10 2.72 -0.58 -8.20
CA ILE A 10 1.83 -0.84 -7.08
C ILE A 10 2.59 -0.47 -5.81
N VAL A 11 1.96 0.33 -4.95
CA VAL A 11 2.52 0.71 -3.65
C VAL A 11 1.73 0.03 -2.54
N ILE A 12 2.44 -0.70 -1.70
CA ILE A 12 1.85 -1.36 -0.53
C ILE A 12 2.04 -0.45 0.68
N HIS A 13 0.93 -0.18 1.36
CA HIS A 13 0.85 0.64 2.56
C HIS A 13 0.30 -0.16 3.73
N CYS A 14 0.38 0.41 4.92
CA CYS A 14 -0.38 -0.02 6.08
C CYS A 14 -1.08 1.17 6.72
N SER A 15 -2.09 0.90 7.52
CA SER A 15 -2.80 1.93 8.27
C SER A 15 -2.01 2.44 9.47
N ALA A 16 -0.90 1.78 9.82
CA ALA A 16 -0.09 2.06 11.01
C ALA A 16 -0.93 2.00 12.29
N THR A 17 -1.69 0.94 12.45
CA THR A 17 -2.59 0.72 13.57
C THR A 17 -2.25 -0.57 14.31
N PRO A 18 -2.56 -0.67 15.62
CA PRO A 18 -2.28 -1.87 16.39
C PRO A 18 -3.22 -3.03 16.00
N ALA A 19 -2.81 -4.25 16.33
CA ALA A 19 -3.54 -5.47 15.98
C ALA A 19 -4.96 -5.52 16.56
N THR A 20 -5.21 -4.79 17.65
CA THR A 20 -6.51 -4.73 18.31
C THR A 20 -7.50 -3.79 17.60
N MET A 21 -7.05 -3.02 16.64
CA MET A 21 -7.89 -2.06 15.92
C MET A 21 -8.42 -2.72 14.63
N ASP A 22 -9.62 -3.28 14.73
CA ASP A 22 -10.30 -3.93 13.60
C ASP A 22 -11.15 -2.90 12.87
N ILE A 23 -10.51 -2.19 11.93
CA ILE A 23 -11.13 -1.11 11.17
C ILE A 23 -11.12 -1.42 9.68
N GLY A 24 -11.84 -0.61 8.92
CA GLY A 24 -11.90 -0.75 7.46
C GLY A 24 -11.98 0.62 6.77
N VAL A 25 -12.54 0.62 5.56
CA VAL A 25 -12.59 1.80 4.70
C VAL A 25 -13.31 2.98 5.34
N ASP A 26 -14.36 2.73 6.13
CA ASP A 26 -15.14 3.81 6.74
C ASP A 26 -14.29 4.64 7.71
N LYS A 27 -13.44 3.99 8.50
CA LYS A 27 -12.55 4.69 9.43
C LYS A 27 -11.44 5.45 8.70
N ILE A 28 -10.87 4.84 7.68
CA ILE A 28 -9.86 5.51 6.84
C ILE A 28 -10.48 6.72 6.13
N ARG A 29 -11.72 6.59 5.65
CA ARG A 29 -12.44 7.72 5.03
C ARG A 29 -12.67 8.86 6.02
N GLU A 30 -13.04 8.53 7.26
CA GLU A 30 -13.17 9.53 8.32
C GLU A 30 -11.87 10.32 8.48
N TRP A 31 -10.72 9.64 8.54
CA TRP A 31 -9.42 10.30 8.69
C TRP A 31 -9.03 11.13 7.47
N HIS A 32 -9.23 10.61 6.27
CA HIS A 32 -8.80 11.27 5.04
C HIS A 32 -9.75 12.36 4.59
N VAL A 33 -11.05 12.10 4.60
CA VAL A 33 -12.05 13.05 4.08
C VAL A 33 -12.51 14.02 5.18
N ASP A 34 -12.94 13.50 6.31
CA ASP A 34 -13.54 14.34 7.35
C ASP A 34 -12.47 15.13 8.11
N ASP A 35 -11.35 14.52 8.48
CA ASP A 35 -10.30 15.17 9.27
C ASP A 35 -9.31 15.95 8.40
N ASN A 36 -8.87 15.38 7.25
CA ASN A 36 -7.88 16.02 6.38
C ASN A 36 -8.49 16.86 5.26
N GLY A 37 -9.78 16.69 4.96
CA GLY A 37 -10.45 17.43 3.89
C GLY A 37 -10.11 16.95 2.47
N TRP A 38 -9.64 15.71 2.32
CA TRP A 38 -9.33 15.15 1.00
C TRP A 38 -10.61 14.79 0.25
N ASP A 39 -10.51 14.67 -1.08
CA ASP A 39 -11.65 14.32 -1.95
C ASP A 39 -12.20 12.93 -1.65
N ASP A 40 -11.32 11.99 -1.30
CA ASP A 40 -11.66 10.60 -0.99
C ASP A 40 -10.51 9.98 -0.20
N VAL A 41 -10.67 8.72 0.22
CA VAL A 41 -9.57 7.91 0.76
C VAL A 41 -8.37 7.99 -0.20
N GLY A 42 -7.17 8.05 0.33
CA GLY A 42 -5.96 8.17 -0.49
C GLY A 42 -5.58 6.87 -1.20
N TYR A 43 -6.00 5.72 -0.67
CA TYR A 43 -5.74 4.38 -1.22
C TYR A 43 -6.85 3.91 -2.14
N HIS A 44 -6.54 3.01 -3.06
CA HIS A 44 -7.53 2.42 -3.98
C HIS A 44 -8.20 1.19 -3.38
N HIS A 45 -7.43 0.37 -2.66
CA HIS A 45 -7.92 -0.85 -2.03
C HIS A 45 -7.45 -0.93 -0.59
N ILE A 46 -8.32 -1.42 0.29
CA ILE A 46 -7.99 -1.65 1.69
C ILE A 46 -8.22 -3.13 1.98
N ILE A 47 -7.25 -3.78 2.62
CA ILE A 47 -7.36 -5.17 3.05
C ILE A 47 -7.52 -5.16 4.57
N THR A 48 -8.70 -5.55 5.03
CA THR A 48 -9.04 -5.57 6.46
C THR A 48 -8.34 -6.71 7.20
N ARG A 49 -8.46 -6.71 8.53
CA ARG A 49 -7.79 -7.70 9.38
C ARG A 49 -8.18 -9.14 9.04
N ASP A 50 -9.39 -9.38 8.57
CA ASP A 50 -9.87 -10.71 8.17
C ASP A 50 -9.56 -11.07 6.70
N GLY A 51 -8.82 -10.23 5.99
CA GLY A 51 -8.45 -10.47 4.59
C GLY A 51 -9.51 -10.04 3.57
N THR A 52 -10.52 -9.29 3.97
CA THR A 52 -11.51 -8.75 3.03
C THR A 52 -10.95 -7.55 2.29
N ILE A 53 -11.19 -7.47 0.97
CA ILE A 53 -10.85 -6.29 0.19
C ILE A 53 -12.03 -5.33 0.22
N GLU A 54 -11.77 -4.09 0.61
CA GLU A 54 -12.75 -3.01 0.55
C GLU A 54 -12.29 -1.97 -0.47
N PRO A 55 -13.07 -1.70 -1.53
CA PRO A 55 -12.72 -0.65 -2.48
C PRO A 55 -12.82 0.72 -1.80
N ALA A 56 -11.90 1.62 -2.16
CA ALA A 56 -11.83 2.96 -1.58
C ALA A 56 -11.87 4.00 -2.69
N ARG A 57 -10.76 4.70 -2.97
CA ARG A 57 -10.75 5.63 -4.10
C ARG A 57 -10.94 4.86 -5.40
N PRO A 58 -11.75 5.36 -6.36
CA PRO A 58 -11.89 4.67 -7.65
C PRO A 58 -10.53 4.35 -8.26
N GLU A 59 -10.33 3.11 -8.70
CA GLU A 59 -9.01 2.61 -9.08
C GLU A 59 -8.38 3.38 -10.23
N GLU A 60 -9.18 3.92 -11.15
CA GLU A 60 -8.70 4.69 -12.29
C GLU A 60 -8.25 6.11 -11.92
N MET A 61 -8.59 6.58 -10.74
CA MET A 61 -8.20 7.91 -10.29
C MET A 61 -6.83 7.91 -9.64
N GLN A 62 -6.10 9.01 -9.82
CA GLN A 62 -4.84 9.21 -9.11
C GLN A 62 -5.08 9.26 -7.61
N GLY A 63 -4.30 8.49 -6.85
CA GLY A 63 -4.41 8.44 -5.40
C GLY A 63 -3.77 9.62 -4.69
N ALA A 64 -3.87 9.62 -3.38
CA ALA A 64 -3.20 10.57 -2.48
C ALA A 64 -2.52 9.77 -1.37
N HIS A 65 -1.39 9.13 -1.69
CA HIS A 65 -0.75 8.17 -0.78
C HIS A 65 0.78 8.22 -0.78
N ALA A 66 1.39 8.49 -1.91
CA ALA A 66 2.84 8.58 -2.07
C ALA A 66 3.14 9.62 -3.17
N PRO A 67 3.37 10.89 -2.80
CA PRO A 67 3.44 11.99 -3.78
C PRO A 67 4.39 11.75 -4.95
N ALA A 68 5.52 11.06 -4.72
CA ALA A 68 6.49 10.79 -5.77
C ALA A 68 5.92 9.90 -6.89
N VAL A 69 4.92 9.06 -6.59
CA VAL A 69 4.39 8.06 -7.54
C VAL A 69 2.87 8.03 -7.62
N ASN A 70 2.17 8.97 -7.02
CA ASN A 70 0.69 9.04 -7.11
C ASN A 70 0.20 8.96 -8.55
N HIS A 71 0.89 9.62 -9.48
CA HIS A 71 0.49 9.75 -10.88
C HIS A 71 0.62 8.46 -11.69
N ARG A 72 1.27 7.42 -11.14
CA ARG A 72 1.57 6.19 -11.87
C ARG A 72 1.30 4.91 -11.10
N SER A 73 0.64 4.99 -9.95
CA SER A 73 0.50 3.83 -9.07
C SER A 73 -0.91 3.56 -8.61
N VAL A 74 -1.16 2.28 -8.32
CA VAL A 74 -2.29 1.82 -7.52
C VAL A 74 -1.79 1.56 -6.11
N ALA A 75 -2.53 2.00 -5.12
CA ALA A 75 -2.18 1.85 -3.71
C ALA A 75 -3.08 0.83 -3.02
N VAL A 76 -2.45 -0.10 -2.32
CA VAL A 76 -3.10 -1.11 -1.50
C VAL A 76 -2.68 -0.91 -0.04
N CYS A 77 -3.64 -0.76 0.86
CA CYS A 77 -3.38 -0.56 2.29
C CYS A 77 -3.81 -1.77 3.10
N LEU A 78 -2.89 -2.32 3.89
CA LEU A 78 -3.19 -3.37 4.86
C LEU A 78 -3.53 -2.74 6.20
N ILE A 79 -4.64 -3.13 6.81
CA ILE A 79 -4.99 -2.66 8.16
C ILE A 79 -4.06 -3.33 9.17
N GLY A 80 -3.34 -2.53 9.92
CA GLY A 80 -2.33 -2.96 10.88
C GLY A 80 -1.04 -2.17 10.75
N GLY A 81 0.07 -2.76 11.16
CA GLY A 81 1.41 -2.23 10.94
C GLY A 81 2.02 -1.46 12.10
N SER A 82 1.37 -1.43 13.28
CA SER A 82 2.00 -0.84 14.47
C SER A 82 1.88 -1.73 15.70
N ASP A 83 2.79 -1.53 16.65
CA ASP A 83 2.67 -2.12 18.00
C ASP A 83 1.71 -1.27 18.86
N ALA A 84 1.51 -1.70 20.12
CA ALA A 84 0.61 -1.01 21.05
C ALA A 84 1.05 0.41 21.40
N ASN A 85 2.33 0.73 21.18
CA ASN A 85 2.92 2.03 21.50
C ASN A 85 3.08 2.93 20.26
N GLY A 86 2.57 2.51 19.11
CA GLY A 86 2.64 3.26 17.87
C GLY A 86 3.91 3.08 17.06
N GLY A 87 4.80 2.15 17.45
CA GLY A 87 5.99 1.80 16.67
C GLY A 87 5.64 0.91 15.48
N TRP A 88 6.45 0.98 14.43
CA TRP A 88 6.25 0.16 13.23
C TRP A 88 6.46 -1.33 13.56
N PHE A 89 5.49 -2.16 13.22
CA PHE A 89 5.51 -3.58 13.56
C PHE A 89 4.66 -4.40 12.60
N ASN A 90 5.22 -5.49 12.08
CA ASN A 90 4.47 -6.42 11.23
C ASN A 90 3.55 -7.29 12.11
N ASN A 91 2.31 -6.85 12.23
CA ASN A 91 1.27 -7.55 13.00
C ASN A 91 0.18 -8.14 12.10
N PHE A 92 0.46 -8.27 10.80
CA PHE A 92 -0.54 -8.72 9.83
C PHE A 92 -0.84 -10.20 9.98
N LYS A 93 -2.07 -10.57 9.61
CA LYS A 93 -2.51 -11.96 9.60
C LYS A 93 -2.22 -12.63 8.26
N ASP A 94 -2.10 -13.95 8.27
CA ASP A 94 -1.86 -14.73 7.05
C ASP A 94 -2.94 -14.47 5.99
N GLU A 95 -4.21 -14.34 6.41
CA GLU A 95 -5.32 -14.04 5.50
C GLU A 95 -5.12 -12.73 4.74
N GLN A 96 -4.50 -11.74 5.38
CA GLN A 96 -4.20 -10.45 4.72
C GLN A 96 -3.15 -10.63 3.61
N PHE A 97 -2.11 -11.41 3.87
CA PHE A 97 -1.07 -11.67 2.87
C PHE A 97 -1.58 -12.53 1.71
N VAL A 98 -2.45 -13.50 1.98
CA VAL A 98 -3.10 -14.30 0.92
C VAL A 98 -3.91 -13.40 0.00
N THR A 99 -4.72 -12.53 0.57
CA THR A 99 -5.54 -11.57 -0.19
C THR A 99 -4.66 -10.57 -0.95
N LEU A 100 -3.59 -10.08 -0.31
CA LEU A 100 -2.66 -9.16 -0.97
C LEU A 100 -2.06 -9.78 -2.22
N LYS A 101 -1.56 -11.02 -2.13
CA LYS A 101 -1.00 -11.70 -3.31
C LYS A 101 -2.03 -11.85 -4.43
N ALA A 102 -3.25 -12.27 -4.10
CA ALA A 102 -4.31 -12.42 -5.10
C ALA A 102 -4.64 -11.09 -5.78
N LEU A 103 -4.72 -10.01 -5.02
CA LEU A 103 -4.97 -8.67 -5.56
C LEU A 103 -3.83 -8.20 -6.45
N LEU A 104 -2.58 -8.42 -6.02
CA LEU A 104 -1.40 -8.06 -6.83
C LEU A 104 -1.41 -8.79 -8.17
N LEU A 105 -1.73 -10.07 -8.19
CA LEU A 105 -1.82 -10.85 -9.44
C LEU A 105 -2.90 -10.30 -10.38
N ASN A 106 -4.05 -9.89 -9.83
CA ASN A 106 -5.11 -9.25 -10.63
C ASN A 106 -4.65 -7.93 -11.22
N LEU A 107 -3.94 -7.10 -10.44
CA LEU A 107 -3.45 -5.81 -10.91
C LEU A 107 -2.35 -5.98 -11.97
N ILE A 108 -1.49 -6.97 -11.81
CA ILE A 108 -0.44 -7.31 -12.79
C ILE A 108 -1.09 -7.73 -14.12
N GLU A 109 -2.17 -8.48 -14.08
CA GLU A 109 -2.90 -8.89 -15.27
C GLU A 109 -3.62 -7.72 -15.95
N LYS A 110 -4.12 -6.78 -15.16
CA LYS A 110 -4.88 -5.63 -15.64
C LYS A 110 -4.02 -4.52 -16.23
N TYR A 111 -2.84 -4.30 -15.66
CA TYR A 111 -1.93 -3.22 -16.04
C TYR A 111 -0.55 -3.78 -16.38
N GLU A 112 0.25 -3.00 -17.13
CA GLU A 112 1.65 -3.33 -17.38
C GLU A 112 2.51 -2.92 -16.17
N ILE A 113 2.35 -3.63 -15.06
CA ILE A 113 3.07 -3.35 -13.83
C ILE A 113 4.54 -3.70 -14.01
N LYS A 114 5.41 -2.77 -13.65
CA LYS A 114 6.87 -2.93 -13.70
C LYS A 114 7.49 -3.09 -12.33
N LYS A 115 6.87 -2.51 -11.30
CA LYS A 115 7.41 -2.58 -9.94
C LYS A 115 6.32 -2.59 -8.89
N ILE A 116 6.61 -3.32 -7.81
CA ILE A 116 5.80 -3.37 -6.60
C ILE A 116 6.71 -2.93 -5.46
N ILE A 117 6.31 -1.89 -4.74
CA ILE A 117 7.13 -1.26 -3.71
C ILE A 117 6.35 -1.06 -2.41
N GLY A 118 7.07 -0.95 -1.31
CA GLY A 118 6.53 -0.41 -0.07
C GLY A 118 6.63 1.11 -0.06
N HIS A 119 5.78 1.77 0.70
CA HIS A 119 5.80 3.23 0.81
C HIS A 119 7.19 3.74 1.24
N TYR A 120 7.87 3.03 2.15
CA TYR A 120 9.21 3.42 2.63
C TYR A 120 10.26 3.50 1.52
N GLN A 121 10.04 2.82 0.38
CA GLN A 121 11.01 2.83 -0.72
C GLN A 121 10.97 4.13 -1.53
N VAL A 122 9.93 4.94 -1.36
CA VAL A 122 9.78 6.26 -2.02
C VAL A 122 9.55 7.39 -1.03
N ASP A 123 9.61 7.12 0.28
CA ASP A 123 9.53 8.13 1.34
C ASP A 123 10.39 7.66 2.51
N ASP A 124 11.55 8.29 2.69
CA ASP A 124 12.54 7.92 3.71
C ASP A 124 12.09 8.17 5.15
N LYS A 125 10.98 8.90 5.35
CA LYS A 125 10.37 9.17 6.66
C LYS A 125 9.40 8.08 7.09
N LYS A 126 9.14 7.08 6.24
CA LYS A 126 8.15 6.04 6.49
C LYS A 126 8.82 4.67 6.54
N GLU A 127 8.29 3.80 7.41
CA GLU A 127 8.61 2.37 7.40
C GLU A 127 7.41 1.53 6.93
N CYS A 128 6.33 2.20 6.54
CA CYS A 128 5.14 1.62 5.96
C CYS A 128 5.49 0.80 4.70
N PRO A 129 5.08 -0.47 4.57
CA PRO A 129 4.02 -1.15 5.34
C PRO A 129 4.50 -1.99 6.54
N SER A 130 5.63 -1.70 7.15
CA SER A 130 6.16 -2.37 8.35
C SER A 130 6.71 -3.77 8.11
N PHE A 131 7.00 -4.11 6.87
CA PHE A 131 7.76 -5.30 6.49
C PHE A 131 8.57 -5.01 5.22
N LYS A 132 9.60 -5.82 4.98
CA LYS A 132 10.46 -5.67 3.82
C LYS A 132 9.75 -6.23 2.57
N VAL A 133 9.23 -5.36 1.74
CA VAL A 133 8.47 -5.72 0.55
C VAL A 133 9.31 -6.57 -0.43
N PRO A 134 10.56 -6.23 -0.76
CA PRO A 134 11.36 -7.07 -1.65
C PRO A 134 11.52 -8.51 -1.15
N ASP A 135 11.77 -8.71 0.14
CA ASP A 135 11.92 -10.05 0.72
C ASP A 135 10.61 -10.84 0.61
N TRP A 136 9.48 -10.18 0.88
CA TRP A 136 8.18 -10.81 0.73
C TRP A 136 7.87 -11.18 -0.72
N LEU A 137 8.23 -10.31 -1.68
CA LEU A 137 8.04 -10.58 -3.10
C LEU A 137 8.83 -11.82 -3.55
N VAL A 138 10.07 -11.97 -3.09
CA VAL A 138 10.88 -13.17 -3.37
C VAL A 138 10.19 -14.42 -2.84
N LYS A 139 9.72 -14.37 -1.59
CA LYS A 139 9.02 -15.48 -0.94
C LYS A 139 7.77 -15.89 -1.74
N GLU A 140 7.07 -14.93 -2.34
CA GLU A 140 5.83 -15.18 -3.07
C GLU A 140 6.02 -15.41 -4.57
N GLY A 141 7.28 -15.48 -5.05
CA GLY A 141 7.56 -15.71 -6.47
C GLY A 141 7.34 -14.49 -7.35
N LEU A 142 7.34 -13.29 -6.76
CA LEU A 142 7.10 -12.03 -7.46
C LEU A 142 8.38 -11.19 -7.59
N GLN A 143 9.54 -11.83 -7.59
CA GLN A 143 10.85 -11.15 -7.63
C GLN A 143 11.07 -10.29 -8.88
N ASP A 144 10.36 -10.56 -9.97
CA ASP A 144 10.48 -9.79 -11.21
C ASP A 144 9.99 -8.35 -11.06
N TYR A 145 9.20 -8.07 -10.02
CA TYR A 145 8.63 -6.75 -9.76
C TYR A 145 9.39 -5.96 -8.70
N ILE A 146 10.51 -6.48 -8.21
CA ILE A 146 11.34 -5.78 -7.23
C ILE A 146 11.91 -4.52 -7.88
N TYR A 147 11.72 -3.38 -7.19
CA TYR A 147 12.32 -2.13 -7.62
C TYR A 147 13.83 -2.17 -7.41
N LYS A 148 14.56 -2.01 -8.49
CA LYS A 148 16.02 -1.87 -8.44
C LYS A 148 16.31 -0.39 -8.33
N GLU A 149 16.84 0.01 -7.18
CA GLU A 149 17.22 1.39 -6.95
C GLU A 149 18.32 1.81 -7.89
N ASP A 150 18.30 3.09 -8.30
CA ASP A 150 19.42 3.70 -8.99
C ASP A 150 20.66 3.57 -8.08
N PRO A 151 21.77 2.95 -8.57
CA PRO A 151 22.97 2.80 -7.75
C PRO A 151 23.56 4.11 -7.25
N GLN A 152 23.17 5.24 -7.83
CA GLN A 152 23.58 6.58 -7.41
C GLN A 152 22.67 7.18 -6.35
N ARG A 153 21.54 6.56 -6.06
CA ARG A 153 20.60 7.02 -5.05
C ARG A 153 20.71 6.16 -3.81
N ILE A 154 21.29 6.73 -2.77
CA ILE A 154 21.31 6.08 -1.46
C ILE A 154 19.95 6.33 -0.82
N VAL A 155 19.13 5.30 -0.75
CA VAL A 155 17.93 5.34 0.07
C VAL A 155 18.34 4.86 1.46
N THR A 156 18.42 5.78 2.40
CA THR A 156 18.65 5.47 3.80
C THR A 156 17.29 5.30 4.48
N GLY A 157 17.05 4.15 5.00
CA GLY A 157 15.92 3.90 5.87
C GLY A 157 15.06 2.76 5.51
#